data_7d4230d504ebfeac8aed2d2341c20132
#
_entry.id   7d4230d504ebfeac8aed2d2341c20132
#
_cell.length_a   1.000
_cell.length_b   1.000
_cell.length_c   1.000
_cell.angle_alpha   90.00
_cell.angle_beta   90.00
_cell.angle_gamma   90.00
#
_symmetry.space_group_name_H-M   'P 1'
#
loop_
_entity.id
_entity.type
_entity.pdbx_description
1 polymer ?
#
loop_
_entity_poly.entity_id
_entity_poly.type
_entity_poly.pdbx_seq_one_letter_code
_entity_poly.pdbx_strand_id
1 'polypeptide(L)'
;MCIRDSDKTKPVIDPKVMSAYEGTLTSFAWDYDLNDIIYDLTVCDAHMYLNGSEYDGTSEVEDGAYEMKITAEDELGNATEKTVNFNLDTKAPTFIVTGVEDGEIKNEQYDINVSLQLDEDTLDEVTLNGSPVEIKDNAAAITVTEKGDYKLTMKAHDDAGNEAEQTISFTYGEKSHVLLYVLIGVGVLAVLGGGIAIILAAKKKKNN
;
A
#
# COMPACT_ATOMS: atom_id res chain seq x y z
N MET A 1 10.98 19.76 -53.80
CA MET A 1 11.87 18.69 -53.36
C MET A 1 11.85 18.79 -51.83
N CYS A 2 10.96 18.04 -51.19
CA CYS A 2 10.91 18.00 -49.74
C CYS A 2 12.10 17.19 -49.24
N ILE A 3 12.95 17.83 -48.44
CA ILE A 3 14.05 17.17 -47.75
C ILE A 3 13.42 16.47 -46.51
N ARG A 4 12.78 15.33 -46.74
CA ARG A 4 12.27 14.45 -45.68
C ARG A 4 13.31 13.40 -45.23
N ASP A 5 14.53 13.54 -45.79
CA ASP A 5 15.55 12.47 -45.74
C ASP A 5 16.73 12.82 -44.81
N SER A 6 16.55 13.73 -43.83
CA SER A 6 17.68 14.19 -43.02
C SER A 6 17.44 14.23 -41.51
N ASP A 7 16.29 13.85 -41.03
CA ASP A 7 16.13 13.74 -39.57
C ASP A 7 16.84 12.47 -39.06
N LYS A 8 17.81 12.68 -38.21
CA LYS A 8 18.57 11.67 -37.48
C LYS A 8 18.39 11.78 -35.99
N THR A 9 17.42 12.62 -35.58
CA THR A 9 17.12 12.81 -34.18
C THR A 9 16.27 11.64 -33.70
N LYS A 10 16.66 11.04 -32.60
CA LYS A 10 15.88 9.98 -31.97
C LYS A 10 14.79 10.56 -31.08
N PRO A 11 13.64 9.91 -30.98
CA PRO A 11 12.65 10.25 -29.97
C PRO A 11 13.24 10.30 -28.56
N VAL A 12 12.73 11.20 -27.73
CA VAL A 12 13.15 11.34 -26.33
C VAL A 12 12.00 10.94 -25.42
N ILE A 13 12.21 9.89 -24.65
CA ILE A 13 11.28 9.46 -23.61
C ILE A 13 11.55 10.27 -22.34
N ASP A 14 10.51 10.84 -21.71
CA ASP A 14 10.65 11.72 -20.54
C ASP A 14 11.34 10.96 -19.39
N PRO A 15 12.54 11.39 -18.99
CA PRO A 15 13.29 10.70 -17.93
C PRO A 15 12.66 10.86 -16.55
N LYS A 16 11.84 11.90 -16.34
CA LYS A 16 11.17 12.12 -15.05
C LYS A 16 10.03 11.14 -14.84
N VAL A 17 9.28 10.83 -15.91
CA VAL A 17 8.23 9.83 -15.84
C VAL A 17 8.84 8.47 -15.57
N MET A 18 9.89 8.10 -16.29
CA MET A 18 10.58 6.80 -16.08
C MET A 18 11.12 6.67 -14.65
N SER A 19 11.77 7.71 -14.13
CA SER A 19 12.35 7.68 -12.77
C SER A 19 11.31 7.60 -11.65
N ALA A 20 10.05 7.95 -11.91
CA ALA A 20 8.98 7.81 -10.93
C ALA A 20 8.59 6.35 -10.66
N TYR A 21 8.98 5.45 -11.55
CA TYR A 21 8.73 4.00 -11.42
C TYR A 21 9.99 3.21 -11.03
N GLU A 22 11.07 3.87 -10.63
CA GLU A 22 12.30 3.19 -10.20
C GLU A 22 12.25 2.87 -8.71
N GLY A 23 12.62 1.64 -8.31
CA GLY A 23 12.75 1.22 -6.92
C GLY A 23 11.57 0.38 -6.43
N THR A 24 11.14 0.58 -5.19
CA THR A 24 10.01 -0.14 -4.60
C THR A 24 8.75 0.72 -4.62
N LEU A 25 7.65 0.14 -5.07
CA LEU A 25 6.35 0.81 -5.24
C LEU A 25 5.29 0.09 -4.38
N THR A 26 4.46 0.87 -3.70
CA THR A 26 3.28 0.37 -2.96
C THR A 26 2.04 0.25 -3.83
N SER A 27 2.07 0.81 -5.04
CA SER A 27 1.02 0.71 -6.04
C SER A 27 1.60 0.92 -7.42
N PHE A 28 0.97 0.33 -8.43
CA PHE A 28 1.31 0.58 -9.82
C PHE A 28 0.07 1.04 -10.57
N ALA A 29 0.14 2.24 -11.15
CA ALA A 29 -0.86 2.78 -12.06
C ALA A 29 -0.13 3.50 -13.18
N TRP A 30 -0.51 3.23 -14.43
CA TRP A 30 0.01 3.95 -15.57
C TRP A 30 -1.00 5.00 -16.02
N ASP A 31 -0.75 6.26 -15.68
CA ASP A 31 -1.68 7.38 -15.91
C ASP A 31 -1.28 8.27 -17.12
N TYR A 32 -0.34 7.81 -17.94
CA TYR A 32 0.17 8.59 -19.07
C TYR A 32 -0.26 7.99 -20.41
N ASP A 33 -0.58 8.86 -21.37
CA ASP A 33 -0.51 8.48 -22.79
C ASP A 33 0.96 8.45 -23.21
N LEU A 34 1.40 7.38 -23.87
CA LEU A 34 2.79 7.27 -24.35
C LEU A 34 3.19 8.44 -25.25
N ASN A 35 2.23 8.96 -26.03
CA ASN A 35 2.49 10.11 -26.91
C ASN A 35 2.73 11.41 -26.13
N ASP A 36 2.24 11.54 -24.90
CA ASP A 36 2.45 12.72 -24.08
C ASP A 36 3.82 12.77 -23.42
N ILE A 37 4.50 11.65 -23.33
CA ILE A 37 5.82 11.51 -22.67
C ILE A 37 6.97 11.27 -23.67
N ILE A 38 6.66 11.21 -24.97
CA ILE A 38 7.64 11.03 -26.03
C ILE A 38 7.71 12.32 -26.85
N TYR A 39 8.91 12.86 -26.95
CA TYR A 39 9.16 14.12 -27.64
C TYR A 39 9.97 13.85 -28.91
N ASP A 40 9.37 14.17 -30.08
CA ASP A 40 9.97 14.13 -31.39
C ASP A 40 9.35 15.17 -32.33
N LEU A 41 9.97 15.40 -33.49
CA LEU A 41 9.45 16.27 -34.53
C LEU A 41 8.39 15.59 -35.41
N THR A 42 8.33 14.27 -35.35
CA THR A 42 7.41 13.41 -36.12
C THR A 42 6.58 12.54 -35.19
N VAL A 43 5.57 11.88 -35.73
CA VAL A 43 4.78 10.90 -34.97
C VAL A 43 5.64 9.69 -34.68
N CYS A 44 5.62 9.22 -33.45
CA CYS A 44 6.33 8.02 -33.02
C CYS A 44 5.37 6.83 -32.82
N ASP A 45 5.81 5.65 -33.19
CA ASP A 45 5.23 4.39 -32.80
C ASP A 45 5.84 3.98 -31.45
N ALA A 46 5.00 3.85 -30.42
CA ALA A 46 5.46 3.69 -29.05
C ALA A 46 4.78 2.52 -28.35
N HIS A 47 5.60 1.72 -27.66
CA HIS A 47 5.14 0.56 -26.92
C HIS A 47 5.73 0.50 -25.53
N MET A 48 4.97 -0.03 -24.58
CA MET A 48 5.41 -0.34 -23.22
C MET A 48 5.39 -1.84 -22.97
N TYR A 49 6.40 -2.32 -22.25
CA TYR A 49 6.55 -3.73 -21.90
C TYR A 49 6.80 -3.86 -20.40
N LEU A 50 6.19 -4.87 -19.79
CA LEU A 50 6.53 -5.35 -18.45
C LEU A 50 7.08 -6.78 -18.56
N ASN A 51 8.30 -7.01 -18.07
CA ASN A 51 9.01 -8.28 -18.17
C ASN A 51 9.00 -8.87 -19.60
N GLY A 52 9.15 -8.00 -20.61
CA GLY A 52 9.19 -8.36 -22.02
C GLY A 52 7.82 -8.64 -22.66
N SER A 53 6.72 -8.60 -21.92
CA SER A 53 5.37 -8.69 -22.45
C SER A 53 4.81 -7.29 -22.67
N GLU A 54 4.18 -7.06 -23.84
CA GLU A 54 3.54 -5.77 -24.11
C GLU A 54 2.44 -5.49 -23.08
N TYR A 55 2.45 -4.28 -22.52
CA TYR A 55 1.52 -3.84 -21.49
C TYR A 55 0.60 -2.73 -22.04
N ASP A 56 -0.69 -2.90 -21.85
CA ASP A 56 -1.73 -2.02 -22.39
C ASP A 56 -2.01 -0.75 -21.56
N GLY A 57 -1.28 -0.59 -20.44
CA GLY A 57 -1.48 0.52 -19.52
C GLY A 57 -2.67 0.38 -18.58
N THR A 58 -3.49 -0.67 -18.70
CA THR A 58 -4.77 -0.81 -17.96
C THR A 58 -4.92 -2.12 -17.21
N SER A 59 -4.19 -3.16 -17.60
CA SER A 59 -4.22 -4.46 -16.94
C SER A 59 -3.68 -4.37 -15.52
N GLU A 60 -4.28 -5.12 -14.59
CA GLU A 60 -3.80 -5.22 -13.21
C GLU A 60 -2.41 -5.87 -13.17
N VAL A 61 -1.53 -5.28 -12.36
CA VAL A 61 -0.16 -5.76 -12.15
C VAL A 61 -0.07 -6.34 -10.73
N GLU A 62 0.34 -7.60 -10.63
CA GLU A 62 0.50 -8.29 -9.35
C GLU A 62 1.81 -7.90 -8.66
N ASP A 63 1.92 -8.16 -7.34
CA ASP A 63 3.17 -7.95 -6.61
C ASP A 63 4.33 -8.76 -7.23
N GLY A 64 5.50 -8.14 -7.27
CA GLY A 64 6.70 -8.77 -7.81
C GLY A 64 7.69 -7.81 -8.44
N ALA A 65 8.80 -8.37 -8.92
CA ALA A 65 9.85 -7.63 -9.59
C ALA A 65 9.56 -7.46 -11.09
N TYR A 66 9.70 -6.23 -11.57
CA TYR A 66 9.41 -5.86 -12.95
C TYR A 66 10.56 -5.11 -13.61
N GLU A 67 10.80 -5.44 -14.85
CA GLU A 67 11.51 -4.60 -15.82
C GLU A 67 10.45 -3.91 -16.70
N MET A 68 10.31 -2.58 -16.56
CA MET A 68 9.47 -1.78 -17.44
C MET A 68 10.34 -1.17 -18.53
N LYS A 69 10.00 -1.46 -19.79
CA LYS A 69 10.68 -0.92 -20.96
C LYS A 69 9.69 -0.17 -21.85
N ILE A 70 10.04 1.06 -22.22
CA ILE A 70 9.33 1.83 -23.24
C ILE A 70 10.23 1.95 -24.47
N THR A 71 9.65 1.69 -25.63
CA THR A 71 10.29 1.88 -26.94
C THR A 71 9.53 2.93 -27.72
N ALA A 72 10.24 3.70 -28.54
CA ALA A 72 9.66 4.66 -29.48
C ALA A 72 10.49 4.69 -30.77
N GLU A 73 9.81 4.66 -31.91
CA GLU A 73 10.41 4.77 -33.24
C GLU A 73 9.67 5.82 -34.05
N ASP A 74 10.41 6.73 -34.68
CA ASP A 74 9.85 7.75 -35.54
C ASP A 74 9.56 7.23 -36.96
N GLU A 75 8.89 8.05 -37.79
CA GLU A 75 8.56 7.69 -39.18
C GLU A 75 9.80 7.42 -40.09
N LEU A 76 10.99 7.79 -39.64
CA LEU A 76 12.24 7.65 -40.38
C LEU A 76 13.11 6.49 -39.87
N GLY A 77 12.62 5.76 -38.84
CA GLY A 77 13.28 4.59 -38.29
C GLY A 77 14.33 4.95 -37.20
N ASN A 78 14.34 6.20 -36.68
CA ASN A 78 15.16 6.47 -35.52
C ASN A 78 14.47 5.97 -34.27
N ALA A 79 15.10 5.05 -33.55
CA ALA A 79 14.51 4.41 -32.39
C ALA A 79 15.25 4.74 -31.10
N THR A 80 14.48 4.81 -30.01
CA THR A 80 14.98 4.92 -28.64
C THR A 80 14.29 3.90 -27.73
N GLU A 81 14.95 3.52 -26.66
CA GLU A 81 14.36 2.72 -25.60
C GLU A 81 14.81 3.23 -24.23
N LYS A 82 13.97 3.05 -23.23
CA LYS A 82 14.26 3.30 -21.82
C LYS A 82 13.76 2.14 -20.99
N THR A 83 14.57 1.74 -20.02
CA THR A 83 14.23 0.66 -19.08
C THR A 83 14.40 1.17 -17.66
N VAL A 84 13.46 0.83 -16.79
CA VAL A 84 13.54 0.97 -15.33
C VAL A 84 13.15 -0.34 -14.68
N ASN A 85 13.69 -0.59 -13.50
CA ASN A 85 13.33 -1.75 -12.68
C ASN A 85 12.60 -1.29 -11.43
N PHE A 86 11.52 -1.98 -11.11
CA PHE A 86 10.80 -1.76 -9.86
C PHE A 86 10.39 -3.08 -9.21
N ASN A 87 10.15 -3.03 -7.91
CA ASN A 87 9.47 -4.08 -7.17
C ASN A 87 8.13 -3.54 -6.70
N LEU A 88 7.03 -4.20 -7.08
CA LEU A 88 5.70 -3.87 -6.60
C LEU A 88 5.40 -4.72 -5.38
N ASP A 89 5.07 -4.08 -4.28
CA ASP A 89 4.58 -4.70 -3.06
C ASP A 89 3.41 -3.87 -2.52
N THR A 90 2.23 -4.44 -2.59
CA THR A 90 0.97 -3.79 -2.18
C THR A 90 0.45 -4.29 -0.85
N LYS A 91 1.16 -5.23 -0.18
CA LYS A 91 0.72 -5.90 1.03
C LYS A 91 1.21 -5.20 2.27
N ALA A 92 0.27 -4.73 3.08
CA ALA A 92 0.58 -4.18 4.39
C ALA A 92 0.95 -5.27 5.41
N PRO A 93 1.75 -4.94 6.44
CA PRO A 93 2.10 -5.83 7.54
C PRO A 93 0.89 -6.47 8.22
N THR A 94 1.07 -7.69 8.70
CA THR A 94 0.04 -8.43 9.43
C THR A 94 0.47 -8.63 10.88
N PHE A 95 -0.39 -8.21 11.83
CA PHE A 95 -0.15 -8.41 13.26
C PHE A 95 -0.46 -9.84 13.69
N ILE A 96 0.39 -10.37 14.57
CA ILE A 96 0.14 -11.58 15.36
C ILE A 96 -0.07 -11.13 16.80
N VAL A 97 -1.31 -11.25 17.28
CA VAL A 97 -1.66 -10.92 18.67
C VAL A 97 -2.11 -12.19 19.38
N THR A 98 -1.51 -12.47 20.53
CA THR A 98 -1.87 -13.61 21.38
C THR A 98 -2.24 -13.17 22.78
N GLY A 99 -3.08 -13.95 23.47
CA GLY A 99 -3.50 -13.67 24.84
C GLY A 99 -4.74 -12.79 24.96
N VAL A 100 -5.26 -12.24 23.84
CA VAL A 100 -6.49 -11.44 23.82
C VAL A 100 -7.17 -11.53 22.45
N GLU A 101 -8.50 -11.48 22.43
CA GLU A 101 -9.34 -11.36 21.24
C GLU A 101 -10.16 -10.06 21.30
N ASP A 102 -10.52 -9.55 20.11
CA ASP A 102 -11.37 -8.35 20.04
C ASP A 102 -12.76 -8.62 20.63
N GLY A 103 -13.22 -7.74 21.52
CA GLY A 103 -14.46 -7.90 22.28
C GLY A 103 -14.40 -8.90 23.41
N GLU A 104 -13.24 -9.47 23.73
CA GLU A 104 -13.09 -10.45 24.80
C GLU A 104 -13.39 -9.84 26.18
N ILE A 105 -14.05 -10.63 27.04
CA ILE A 105 -14.31 -10.28 28.46
C ILE A 105 -13.95 -11.48 29.32
N LYS A 106 -12.96 -11.33 30.20
CA LYS A 106 -12.63 -12.34 31.19
C LYS A 106 -12.29 -11.75 32.54
N ASN A 107 -12.51 -12.50 33.60
CA ASN A 107 -12.26 -12.05 35.01
C ASN A 107 -10.94 -12.61 35.55
N GLU A 108 -9.92 -12.60 34.69
CA GLU A 108 -8.53 -12.96 35.01
C GLU A 108 -7.59 -12.04 34.22
N GLN A 109 -6.34 -11.93 34.67
CA GLN A 109 -5.36 -11.07 34.02
C GLN A 109 -5.15 -11.46 32.55
N TYR A 110 -4.73 -10.48 31.76
CA TYR A 110 -4.29 -10.70 30.39
C TYR A 110 -2.77 -10.65 30.31
N ASP A 111 -2.17 -11.63 29.65
CA ASP A 111 -0.79 -11.61 29.21
C ASP A 111 -0.81 -11.62 27.68
N ILE A 112 -0.56 -10.44 27.09
CA ILE A 112 -0.73 -10.18 25.67
C ILE A 112 0.65 -10.07 25.03
N ASN A 113 0.85 -10.72 23.89
CA ASN A 113 2.02 -10.51 23.07
C ASN A 113 1.59 -10.02 21.69
N VAL A 114 2.33 -9.04 21.18
CA VAL A 114 2.17 -8.45 19.86
C VAL A 114 3.46 -8.65 19.07
N SER A 115 3.37 -9.17 17.86
CA SER A 115 4.47 -9.28 16.90
C SER A 115 3.92 -9.15 15.47
N LEU A 116 4.80 -9.18 14.49
CA LEU A 116 4.46 -9.17 13.07
C LEU A 116 4.63 -10.57 12.47
N GLN A 117 3.95 -10.80 11.33
CA GLN A 117 3.99 -12.09 10.64
C GLN A 117 5.33 -12.28 9.91
N LEU A 118 5.89 -11.20 9.37
CA LEU A 118 7.16 -11.20 8.67
C LEU A 118 8.21 -10.48 9.53
N ASP A 119 9.42 -11.03 9.57
CA ASP A 119 10.53 -10.48 10.37
C ASP A 119 11.08 -9.18 9.80
N GLU A 120 10.91 -8.95 8.48
CA GLU A 120 11.30 -7.73 7.76
C GLU A 120 10.38 -6.54 8.00
N ASP A 121 9.13 -6.77 8.42
CA ASP A 121 8.20 -5.70 8.77
C ASP A 121 8.63 -5.02 10.08
N THR A 122 8.26 -3.75 10.25
CA THR A 122 8.62 -2.95 11.43
C THR A 122 7.38 -2.60 12.26
N LEU A 123 7.41 -2.96 13.55
CA LEU A 123 6.40 -2.56 14.53
C LEU A 123 6.72 -1.15 15.05
N ASP A 124 5.94 -0.15 14.65
CA ASP A 124 6.20 1.26 14.94
C ASP A 124 5.69 1.70 16.31
N GLU A 125 4.46 1.31 16.62
CA GLU A 125 3.78 1.79 17.82
C GLU A 125 2.86 0.72 18.39
N VAL A 126 2.90 0.56 19.69
CA VAL A 126 1.91 -0.19 20.47
C VAL A 126 1.45 0.69 21.61
N THR A 127 0.14 0.88 21.75
CA THR A 127 -0.43 1.64 22.88
C THR A 127 -1.53 0.86 23.58
N LEU A 128 -1.60 0.97 24.90
CA LEU A 128 -2.72 0.49 25.71
C LEU A 128 -3.45 1.70 26.33
N ASN A 129 -4.72 1.91 25.99
CA ASN A 129 -5.49 3.10 26.37
C ASN A 129 -4.77 4.41 26.04
N GLY A 130 -4.04 4.46 24.91
CA GLY A 130 -3.24 5.61 24.48
C GLY A 130 -1.91 5.79 25.19
N SER A 131 -1.57 4.94 26.18
CA SER A 131 -0.26 4.93 26.82
C SER A 131 0.70 4.05 26.01
N PRO A 132 1.92 4.53 25.67
CA PRO A 132 2.85 3.75 24.88
C PRO A 132 3.35 2.51 25.64
N VAL A 133 3.50 1.41 24.92
CA VAL A 133 4.08 0.14 25.37
C VAL A 133 5.49 0.03 24.80
N GLU A 134 6.43 -0.47 25.60
CA GLU A 134 7.80 -0.69 25.14
C GLU A 134 7.84 -1.79 24.06
N ILE A 135 8.48 -1.48 22.94
CA ILE A 135 8.77 -2.43 21.86
C ILE A 135 10.22 -2.88 22.00
N LYS A 136 10.42 -4.20 22.04
CA LYS A 136 11.73 -4.84 22.07
C LYS A 136 11.80 -5.94 21.02
N ASP A 137 12.90 -5.97 20.26
CA ASP A 137 13.11 -6.98 19.24
C ASP A 137 11.89 -7.14 18.31
N ASN A 138 11.33 -5.99 17.87
CA ASN A 138 10.16 -5.90 16.99
C ASN A 138 8.88 -6.58 17.55
N ALA A 139 8.76 -6.63 18.89
CA ALA A 139 7.63 -7.20 19.60
C ALA A 139 7.28 -6.41 20.87
N ALA A 140 6.05 -6.56 21.36
CA ALA A 140 5.61 -5.98 22.61
C ALA A 140 4.93 -7.03 23.52
N ALA A 141 5.22 -6.98 24.81
CA ALA A 141 4.58 -7.81 25.83
C ALA A 141 3.86 -6.94 26.86
N ILE A 142 2.61 -7.26 27.15
CA ILE A 142 1.73 -6.45 28.01
C ILE A 142 1.06 -7.37 29.03
N THR A 143 1.18 -7.05 30.32
CA THR A 143 0.41 -7.70 31.38
C THR A 143 -0.62 -6.72 31.92
N VAL A 144 -1.91 -7.10 31.84
CA VAL A 144 -3.02 -6.30 32.36
C VAL A 144 -3.53 -6.94 33.66
N THR A 145 -3.30 -6.26 34.78
CA THR A 145 -3.63 -6.75 36.14
C THR A 145 -4.79 -6.02 36.81
N GLU A 146 -5.19 -4.89 36.27
CA GLU A 146 -6.27 -4.08 36.82
C GLU A 146 -7.58 -4.28 36.04
N LYS A 147 -8.72 -4.31 36.75
CA LYS A 147 -10.02 -4.43 36.09
C LYS A 147 -10.38 -3.12 35.36
N GLY A 148 -10.94 -3.26 34.17
CA GLY A 148 -11.34 -2.12 33.34
C GLY A 148 -11.53 -2.48 31.88
N ASP A 149 -11.90 -1.47 31.10
CA ASP A 149 -12.01 -1.54 29.66
C ASP A 149 -10.69 -1.08 29.03
N TYR A 150 -10.23 -1.82 28.03
CA TYR A 150 -8.94 -1.59 27.39
C TYR A 150 -9.07 -1.49 25.88
N LYS A 151 -8.23 -0.63 25.32
CA LYS A 151 -8.04 -0.46 23.88
C LYS A 151 -6.55 -0.61 23.58
N LEU A 152 -6.20 -1.69 22.89
CA LEU A 152 -4.88 -1.94 22.35
C LEU A 152 -4.85 -1.44 20.91
N THR A 153 -3.94 -0.52 20.58
CA THR A 153 -3.74 -0.02 19.22
C THR A 153 -2.30 -0.29 18.79
N MET A 154 -2.12 -0.79 17.58
CA MET A 154 -0.83 -1.19 17.01
C MET A 154 -0.68 -0.59 15.64
N LYS A 155 0.54 -0.14 15.29
CA LYS A 155 0.92 0.35 13.97
C LYS A 155 2.21 -0.29 13.50
N ALA A 156 2.30 -0.54 12.22
CA ALA A 156 3.46 -1.14 11.58
C ALA A 156 3.60 -0.65 10.14
N HIS A 157 4.81 -0.75 9.60
CA HIS A 157 5.08 -0.56 8.18
C HIS A 157 6.05 -1.64 7.68
N ASP A 158 6.08 -1.85 6.36
CA ASP A 158 7.06 -2.67 5.66
C ASP A 158 8.13 -1.81 4.97
N ASP A 159 9.11 -2.45 4.37
CA ASP A 159 10.19 -1.77 3.62
C ASP A 159 9.69 -1.08 2.33
N ALA A 160 8.53 -1.47 1.80
CA ALA A 160 7.90 -0.81 0.66
C ALA A 160 7.21 0.50 1.05
N GLY A 161 6.87 0.67 2.33
CA GLY A 161 6.13 1.80 2.88
C GLY A 161 4.63 1.54 2.98
N ASN A 162 4.16 0.27 2.90
CA ASN A 162 2.78 -0.05 3.23
C ASN A 162 2.59 -0.01 4.74
N GLU A 163 1.54 0.66 5.18
CA GLU A 163 1.23 0.85 6.60
C GLU A 163 0.04 -0.01 7.03
N ALA A 164 0.09 -0.53 8.26
CA ALA A 164 -0.99 -1.24 8.90
C ALA A 164 -1.32 -0.62 10.27
N GLU A 165 -2.61 -0.52 10.60
CA GLU A 165 -3.09 -0.16 11.93
C GLU A 165 -4.17 -1.14 12.36
N GLN A 166 -4.05 -1.69 13.57
CA GLN A 166 -5.07 -2.56 14.18
C GLN A 166 -5.42 -2.09 15.59
N THR A 167 -6.70 -2.22 15.93
CA THR A 167 -7.20 -1.95 17.28
C THR A 167 -7.96 -3.16 17.79
N ILE A 168 -7.67 -3.56 19.04
CA ILE A 168 -8.36 -4.61 19.80
C ILE A 168 -8.94 -3.97 21.06
N SER A 169 -10.23 -4.16 21.29
CA SER A 169 -10.93 -3.71 22.50
C SER A 169 -11.30 -4.92 23.34
N PHE A 170 -11.02 -4.87 24.65
CA PHE A 170 -11.31 -5.97 25.55
C PHE A 170 -11.60 -5.46 26.97
N THR A 171 -12.17 -6.32 27.82
CA THR A 171 -12.52 -5.97 29.21
C THR A 171 -11.91 -6.98 30.17
N TYR A 172 -11.16 -6.49 31.16
CA TYR A 172 -10.80 -7.26 32.33
C TYR A 172 -11.81 -7.01 33.45
N GLY A 173 -12.64 -8.01 33.77
CA GLY A 173 -13.68 -7.93 34.75
C GLY A 173 -14.93 -8.70 34.38
N GLU A 174 -16.00 -8.47 35.10
CA GLU A 174 -17.32 -9.01 34.80
C GLU A 174 -18.06 -8.08 33.86
N LYS A 175 -18.94 -8.64 32.99
CA LYS A 175 -19.83 -7.81 32.15
C LYS A 175 -20.59 -6.85 33.03
N SER A 176 -20.27 -5.57 33.00
CA SER A 176 -21.14 -4.53 33.50
C SER A 176 -22.40 -4.50 32.61
N HIS A 177 -23.58 -4.54 33.22
CA HIS A 177 -24.87 -4.42 32.52
C HIS A 177 -25.12 -3.00 31.94
N VAL A 178 -24.09 -2.18 31.80
CA VAL A 178 -24.19 -0.92 31.10
C VAL A 178 -24.10 -1.21 29.59
N LEU A 179 -25.22 -1.04 28.92
CA LEU A 179 -25.33 -1.09 27.46
C LEU A 179 -24.38 -0.04 26.85
N LEU A 180 -23.14 -0.43 26.56
CA LEU A 180 -22.23 0.38 25.78
C LEU A 180 -22.33 -0.06 24.33
N TYR A 181 -22.90 0.78 23.48
CA TYR A 181 -22.84 0.61 22.03
C TYR A 181 -21.41 0.87 21.58
N VAL A 182 -20.57 -0.15 21.55
CA VAL A 182 -19.28 -0.08 20.90
C VAL A 182 -19.53 -0.18 19.40
N LEU A 183 -19.31 0.90 18.68
CA LEU A 183 -19.21 0.90 17.24
C LEU A 183 -17.92 0.14 16.87
N ILE A 184 -18.07 -1.12 16.50
CA ILE A 184 -16.98 -1.94 16.00
C ILE A 184 -16.66 -1.44 14.60
N GLY A 185 -15.58 -0.70 14.48
CA GLY A 185 -14.96 -0.37 13.22
C GLY A 185 -13.71 -1.21 13.04
N VAL A 186 -13.81 -2.40 12.48
CA VAL A 186 -12.64 -3.07 11.92
C VAL A 186 -12.36 -2.37 10.60
N GLY A 187 -11.47 -1.39 10.64
CA GLY A 187 -10.96 -0.73 9.45
C GLY A 187 -9.51 -1.15 9.25
N VAL A 188 -9.27 -2.11 8.38
CA VAL A 188 -7.97 -2.18 7.73
C VAL A 188 -7.93 -1.00 6.77
N LEU A 189 -7.31 0.08 7.17
CA LEU A 189 -7.00 1.21 6.29
C LEU A 189 -5.68 0.86 5.60
N ALA A 190 -5.77 0.21 4.44
CA ALA A 190 -4.68 0.28 3.49
C ALA A 190 -4.64 1.71 2.96
N VAL A 191 -3.72 2.52 3.48
CA VAL A 191 -3.47 3.85 2.94
C VAL A 191 -2.64 3.68 1.68
N LEU A 192 -3.32 3.55 0.55
CA LEU A 192 -2.67 3.69 -0.76
C LEU A 192 -2.17 5.14 -0.86
N GLY A 193 -0.89 5.29 -1.09
CA GLY A 193 -0.25 6.58 -1.33
C GLY A 193 -0.96 7.33 -2.45
N GLY A 194 -1.58 8.45 -2.11
CA GLY A 194 -2.19 9.37 -3.06
C GLY A 194 -3.68 9.17 -3.29
N GLY A 195 -4.52 9.83 -2.49
CA GLY A 195 -5.93 10.07 -2.78
C GLY A 195 -6.91 9.41 -1.82
N ILE A 196 -7.46 10.23 -0.92
CA ILE A 196 -8.53 9.85 -0.01
C ILE A 196 -9.82 9.66 -0.81
N ALA A 197 -10.25 8.42 -1.01
CA ALA A 197 -11.60 8.10 -1.46
C ALA A 197 -12.45 7.71 -0.25
N ILE A 198 -13.21 8.65 0.31
CA ILE A 198 -14.24 8.37 1.31
C ILE A 198 -15.45 7.76 0.60
N ILE A 199 -15.62 6.45 0.69
CA ILE A 199 -16.87 5.80 0.25
C ILE A 199 -17.86 5.85 1.41
N LEU A 200 -18.73 6.85 1.42
CA LEU A 200 -19.93 6.88 2.25
C LEU A 200 -21.00 5.97 1.62
N ALA A 201 -21.14 4.76 2.15
CA ALA A 201 -22.27 3.89 1.81
C ALA A 201 -23.56 4.44 2.45
N ALA A 202 -24.30 5.26 1.72
CA ALA A 202 -25.63 5.70 2.11
C ALA A 202 -26.64 4.53 1.98
N LYS A 203 -27.05 3.98 3.12
CA LYS A 203 -28.12 2.96 3.18
C LYS A 203 -29.45 3.65 2.91
N LYS A 204 -29.94 3.57 1.67
CA LYS A 204 -31.26 4.08 1.26
C LYS A 204 -32.34 3.19 1.84
N LYS A 205 -33.04 3.68 2.86
CA LYS A 205 -34.23 3.05 3.44
C LYS A 205 -35.38 3.19 2.43
N LYS A 206 -35.84 2.07 1.89
CA LYS A 206 -37.02 2.01 1.04
C LYS A 206 -38.22 1.80 1.96
N ASN A 207 -39.03 2.85 2.15
CA ASN A 207 -40.40 2.71 2.65
C ASN A 207 -41.30 2.39 1.47
N ASN A 208 -41.96 1.28 1.54
CA ASN A 208 -43.38 1.08 1.30
C ASN A 208 -43.74 -0.31 1.82
#